data_9ed829f69e9230eedc3fab6d2d586620
#
_entry.id   9ed829f69e9230eedc3fab6d2d586620
#
_cell.length_a   1.000
_cell.length_b   1.000
_cell.length_c   1.000
_cell.angle_alpha   90.00
_cell.angle_beta   90.00
_cell.angle_gamma   90.00
#
_symmetry.space_group_name_H-M   'P 1'
#
loop_
_entity.id
_entity.type
_entity.pdbx_description
1 polymer ?
#
loop_
_entity_poly.entity_id
_entity_poly.type
_entity_poly.pdbx_seq_one_letter_code
_entity_poly.pdbx_strand_id
1 'polypeptide(L)'
;FGSQAPAGEPVAEATGTAAPAAQPAAVPEGPLVLAPRAIDERTAFMITSVLKDVVKRGTATAAKVLGRDDIGGKTGSTNEYRDAWFSGLGGDLVTTVWVGKDDFNTLGRGEYGGKAALPIWIGYMRTALDGVPVVVPEVPAGIVTASINPSSGRLMPDGSPGSIQEYFKREDYDRITSSGFDLEPELSNEEAFDIF
;
A
#
# COMPACT_ATOMS: atom_id res chain seq x y z
N PHE A 1 46.65 -37.12 -41.38
CA PHE A 1 46.17 -35.81 -41.86
C PHE A 1 45.76 -35.00 -40.64
N GLY A 2 46.66 -34.09 -40.23
CA GLY A 2 46.42 -33.19 -39.11
C GLY A 2 45.48 -32.06 -39.51
N SER A 3 44.52 -31.78 -38.67
CA SER A 3 43.74 -30.55 -38.72
C SER A 3 44.09 -29.70 -37.50
N GLN A 4 44.74 -28.60 -37.79
CA GLN A 4 45.15 -27.58 -36.85
C GLN A 4 43.93 -26.70 -36.52
N ALA A 5 43.60 -26.56 -35.24
CA ALA A 5 42.59 -25.63 -34.76
C ALA A 5 43.14 -24.19 -34.79
N PRO A 6 42.32 -23.18 -35.11
CA PRO A 6 42.78 -21.78 -35.11
C PRO A 6 42.90 -21.25 -33.67
N ALA A 7 43.97 -20.48 -33.46
CA ALA A 7 44.28 -19.78 -32.21
C ALA A 7 43.19 -18.76 -31.89
N GLY A 8 42.70 -18.80 -30.64
CA GLY A 8 41.77 -17.80 -30.14
C GLY A 8 42.43 -16.43 -29.94
N GLU A 9 41.76 -15.39 -30.39
CA GLU A 9 42.14 -14.01 -30.14
C GLU A 9 41.94 -13.64 -28.65
N PRO A 10 42.82 -12.78 -28.08
CA PRO A 10 42.66 -12.38 -26.69
C PRO A 10 41.43 -11.46 -26.49
N VAL A 11 40.58 -11.88 -25.56
CA VAL A 11 39.45 -11.06 -25.13
C VAL A 11 39.98 -9.84 -24.39
N ALA A 12 39.69 -8.65 -24.90
CA ALA A 12 40.04 -7.38 -24.27
C ALA A 12 39.29 -7.26 -22.92
N GLU A 13 40.03 -7.14 -21.83
CA GLU A 13 39.50 -6.77 -20.51
C GLU A 13 38.91 -5.36 -20.56
N ALA A 14 37.60 -5.29 -20.49
CA ALA A 14 36.89 -4.01 -20.32
C ALA A 14 37.14 -3.51 -18.90
N THR A 15 38.07 -2.60 -18.73
CA THR A 15 38.23 -1.82 -17.50
C THR A 15 37.01 -0.89 -17.36
N GLY A 16 35.98 -1.40 -16.66
CA GLY A 16 34.82 -0.61 -16.30
C GLY A 16 35.21 0.51 -15.33
N THR A 17 35.34 1.71 -15.85
CA THR A 17 35.42 2.93 -15.03
C THR A 17 34.08 3.08 -14.31
N ALA A 18 34.05 2.85 -12.99
CA ALA A 18 32.89 3.07 -12.16
C ALA A 18 32.46 4.55 -12.30
N ALA A 19 31.23 4.78 -12.73
CA ALA A 19 30.66 6.12 -12.74
C ALA A 19 30.70 6.71 -11.31
N PRO A 20 31.04 7.99 -11.13
CA PRO A 20 31.06 8.59 -9.82
C PRO A 20 29.65 8.51 -9.19
N ALA A 21 29.59 8.08 -7.94
CA ALA A 21 28.36 8.04 -7.17
C ALA A 21 27.69 9.43 -7.21
N ALA A 22 26.43 9.47 -7.66
CA ALA A 22 25.66 10.70 -7.68
C ALA A 22 25.63 11.29 -6.26
N GLN A 23 26.17 12.49 -6.11
CA GLN A 23 26.05 13.23 -4.85
C GLN A 23 24.55 13.46 -4.57
N PRO A 24 24.09 13.30 -3.32
CA PRO A 24 22.72 13.63 -3.00
C PRO A 24 22.46 15.10 -3.36
N ALA A 25 21.39 15.34 -4.11
CA ALA A 25 20.99 16.68 -4.50
C ALA A 25 20.88 17.55 -3.24
N ALA A 26 21.56 18.71 -3.23
CA ALA A 26 21.47 19.65 -2.12
C ALA A 26 20.00 20.03 -1.90
N VAL A 27 19.52 19.85 -0.68
CA VAL A 27 18.19 20.32 -0.27
C VAL A 27 18.19 21.85 -0.44
N PRO A 28 17.26 22.46 -1.18
CA PRO A 28 17.23 23.90 -1.37
C PRO A 28 17.11 24.60 -0.02
N GLU A 29 18.07 25.49 0.29
CA GLU A 29 18.06 26.35 1.48
C GLU A 29 17.04 27.49 1.28
N GLY A 30 15.75 27.18 1.39
CA GLY A 30 14.66 28.14 1.32
C GLY A 30 13.57 27.80 2.32
N PRO A 31 12.67 28.74 2.66
CA PRO A 31 11.55 28.40 3.52
C PRO A 31 10.73 27.27 2.88
N LEU A 32 10.44 26.25 3.67
CA LEU A 32 9.67 25.08 3.23
C LEU A 32 8.30 25.53 2.75
N VAL A 33 8.08 25.55 1.44
CA VAL A 33 6.78 25.87 0.86
C VAL A 33 5.93 24.59 0.91
N LEU A 34 5.07 24.50 1.91
CA LEU A 34 4.14 23.38 2.03
C LEU A 34 3.04 23.53 0.97
N ALA A 35 2.72 22.44 0.31
CA ALA A 35 1.53 22.38 -0.54
C ALA A 35 0.27 22.66 0.31
N PRO A 36 -0.77 23.31 -0.26
CA PRO A 36 -2.01 23.52 0.44
C PRO A 36 -2.63 22.16 0.82
N ARG A 37 -3.27 22.11 1.99
CA ARG A 37 -3.97 20.91 2.44
C ARG A 37 -5.08 20.52 1.45
N ALA A 38 -5.00 19.31 0.88
CA ALA A 38 -5.95 18.83 -0.12
C ALA A 38 -7.21 18.22 0.51
N ILE A 39 -7.08 17.58 1.68
CA ILE A 39 -8.19 16.92 2.38
C ILE A 39 -8.11 17.20 3.90
N ASP A 40 -9.21 17.02 4.58
CA ASP A 40 -9.29 17.13 6.04
C ASP A 40 -8.38 16.09 6.73
N GLU A 41 -7.75 16.49 7.81
CA GLU A 41 -6.76 15.67 8.53
C GLU A 41 -7.35 14.38 9.08
N ARG A 42 -8.57 14.43 9.62
CA ARG A 42 -9.26 13.26 10.16
C ARG A 42 -9.62 12.29 9.03
N THR A 43 -10.01 12.81 7.86
CA THR A 43 -10.27 11.99 6.68
C THR A 43 -8.99 11.32 6.18
N ALA A 44 -7.88 12.05 6.10
CA ALA A 44 -6.59 11.50 5.72
C ALA A 44 -6.15 10.39 6.69
N PHE A 45 -6.29 10.62 7.99
CA PHE A 45 -5.96 9.64 9.02
C PHE A 45 -6.80 8.36 8.88
N MET A 46 -8.12 8.48 8.73
CA MET A 46 -9.01 7.32 8.60
C MET A 46 -8.71 6.51 7.34
N ILE A 47 -8.53 7.16 6.19
CA ILE A 47 -8.17 6.46 4.95
C ILE A 47 -6.82 5.78 5.08
N THR A 48 -5.82 6.43 5.68
CA THR A 48 -4.51 5.82 5.94
C THR A 48 -4.65 4.58 6.83
N SER A 49 -5.49 4.61 7.87
CA SER A 49 -5.78 3.46 8.72
C SER A 49 -6.36 2.30 7.92
N VAL A 50 -7.35 2.55 7.07
CA VAL A 50 -7.94 1.53 6.18
C VAL A 50 -6.90 0.95 5.23
N LEU A 51 -6.02 1.78 4.64
CA LEU A 51 -4.95 1.31 3.77
C LEU A 51 -3.91 0.45 4.52
N LYS A 52 -3.65 0.75 5.79
CA LYS A 52 -2.81 -0.09 6.67
C LYS A 52 -3.46 -1.45 6.95
N ASP A 53 -4.77 -1.49 7.07
CA ASP A 53 -5.51 -2.75 7.27
C ASP A 53 -5.47 -3.67 6.05
N VAL A 54 -5.37 -3.13 4.84
CA VAL A 54 -5.13 -3.94 3.63
C VAL A 54 -3.81 -4.73 3.75
N VAL A 55 -2.79 -4.16 4.41
CA VAL A 55 -1.53 -4.86 4.71
C VAL A 55 -1.69 -5.79 5.92
N LYS A 56 -2.42 -5.39 6.95
CA LYS A 56 -2.59 -6.20 8.17
C LYS A 56 -3.41 -7.47 7.92
N ARG A 57 -4.52 -7.36 7.17
CA ARG A 57 -5.53 -8.44 7.03
C ARG A 57 -6.17 -8.55 5.64
N GLY A 58 -5.74 -7.72 4.67
CA GLY A 58 -6.31 -7.69 3.33
C GLY A 58 -5.42 -8.29 2.25
N THR A 59 -5.58 -7.80 1.04
CA THR A 59 -4.93 -8.33 -0.19
C THR A 59 -3.42 -8.06 -0.27
N ALA A 60 -2.85 -7.24 0.62
CA ALA A 60 -1.44 -6.87 0.63
C ALA A 60 -0.66 -7.43 1.83
N THR A 61 -1.11 -8.52 2.45
CA THR A 61 -0.46 -9.13 3.63
C THR A 61 0.99 -9.53 3.40
N ALA A 62 1.41 -9.77 2.16
CA ALA A 62 2.81 -10.01 1.80
C ALA A 62 3.74 -8.84 2.17
N ALA A 63 3.23 -7.59 2.22
CA ALA A 63 4.01 -6.41 2.61
C ALA A 63 4.44 -6.41 4.09
N LYS A 64 3.86 -7.26 4.94
CA LYS A 64 4.30 -7.46 6.33
C LYS A 64 5.78 -7.85 6.45
N VAL A 65 6.36 -8.41 5.38
CA VAL A 65 7.80 -8.75 5.34
C VAL A 65 8.72 -7.53 5.51
N LEU A 66 8.21 -6.32 5.34
CA LEU A 66 8.95 -5.09 5.60
C LEU A 66 9.11 -4.78 7.10
N GLY A 67 8.33 -5.44 7.98
CA GLY A 67 8.44 -5.28 9.43
C GLY A 67 8.10 -3.87 9.95
N ARG A 68 7.23 -3.13 9.25
CA ARG A 68 6.89 -1.73 9.53
C ARG A 68 5.38 -1.56 9.72
N ASP A 69 4.99 -0.75 10.71
CA ASP A 69 3.59 -0.46 11.02
C ASP A 69 3.03 0.78 10.29
N ASP A 70 3.89 1.51 9.57
CA ASP A 70 3.53 2.68 8.78
C ASP A 70 3.27 2.36 7.29
N ILE A 71 3.25 1.09 6.94
CA ILE A 71 2.96 0.61 5.58
C ILE A 71 1.45 0.49 5.37
N GLY A 72 0.98 1.09 4.28
CA GLY A 72 -0.40 0.97 3.82
C GLY A 72 -0.48 0.95 2.31
N GLY A 73 -1.59 0.49 1.74
CA GLY A 73 -1.75 0.51 0.28
C GLY A 73 -2.94 -0.30 -0.22
N LYS A 74 -3.13 -0.28 -1.54
CA LYS A 74 -4.24 -0.97 -2.20
C LYS A 74 -3.79 -1.61 -3.51
N THR A 75 -4.22 -2.85 -3.72
CA THR A 75 -4.10 -3.54 -5.00
C THR A 75 -5.14 -3.04 -5.99
N GLY A 76 -4.78 -3.01 -7.27
CA GLY A 76 -5.69 -2.84 -8.38
C GLY A 76 -5.48 -3.95 -9.41
N SER A 77 -6.56 -4.42 -10.04
CA SER A 77 -6.49 -5.41 -11.10
C SER A 77 -7.63 -5.19 -12.07
N THR A 78 -7.34 -5.17 -13.35
CA THR A 78 -8.39 -5.13 -14.38
C THR A 78 -8.96 -6.52 -14.60
N ASN A 79 -10.16 -6.57 -15.18
CA ASN A 79 -10.75 -7.82 -15.66
C ASN A 79 -9.80 -8.51 -16.64
N GLU A 80 -9.81 -9.85 -16.66
CA GLU A 80 -8.94 -10.68 -17.51
C GLU A 80 -7.43 -10.51 -17.26
N TYR A 81 -7.06 -9.93 -16.09
CA TYR A 81 -5.65 -9.76 -15.69
C TYR A 81 -4.79 -9.01 -16.71
N ARG A 82 -5.29 -7.91 -17.28
CA ARG A 82 -4.56 -7.11 -18.26
C ARG A 82 -3.62 -6.12 -17.62
N ASP A 83 -4.05 -5.52 -16.49
CA ASP A 83 -3.26 -4.62 -15.67
C ASP A 83 -3.25 -5.06 -14.22
N ALA A 84 -2.09 -4.97 -13.61
CA ALA A 84 -1.89 -5.23 -12.21
C ALA A 84 -1.25 -3.99 -11.55
N TRP A 85 -1.89 -3.50 -10.50
CA TRP A 85 -1.47 -2.29 -9.80
C TRP A 85 -1.25 -2.55 -8.32
N PHE A 86 -0.30 -1.84 -7.74
CA PHE A 86 -0.22 -1.61 -6.32
C PHE A 86 0.21 -0.17 -6.05
N SER A 87 -0.63 0.58 -5.34
CA SER A 87 -0.29 1.90 -4.79
C SER A 87 -0.20 1.80 -3.29
N GLY A 88 0.91 2.27 -2.73
CA GLY A 88 1.13 2.19 -1.30
C GLY A 88 2.01 3.30 -0.76
N LEU A 89 1.96 3.45 0.55
CA LEU A 89 2.70 4.44 1.33
C LEU A 89 3.54 3.76 2.41
N GLY A 90 4.60 4.45 2.83
CA GLY A 90 5.45 4.07 3.96
C GLY A 90 6.45 5.18 4.24
N GLY A 91 6.63 5.53 5.51
CA GLY A 91 7.34 6.77 5.86
C GLY A 91 6.71 7.96 5.14
N ASP A 92 7.53 8.80 4.52
CA ASP A 92 7.10 9.97 3.74
C ASP A 92 6.96 9.67 2.23
N LEU A 93 6.98 8.39 1.84
CA LEU A 93 6.94 7.98 0.44
C LEU A 93 5.56 7.45 0.05
N VAL A 94 5.13 7.83 -1.15
CA VAL A 94 4.02 7.20 -1.87
C VAL A 94 4.57 6.63 -3.17
N THR A 95 4.36 5.35 -3.41
CA THR A 95 4.87 4.65 -4.58
C THR A 95 3.77 3.85 -5.24
N THR A 96 3.70 3.93 -6.55
CA THR A 96 2.77 3.14 -7.37
C THR A 96 3.56 2.27 -8.33
N VAL A 97 3.18 1.00 -8.41
CA VAL A 97 3.69 0.04 -9.38
C VAL A 97 2.56 -0.39 -10.28
N TRP A 98 2.84 -0.37 -11.56
CA TRP A 98 2.00 -0.92 -12.62
C TRP A 98 2.76 -1.99 -13.39
N VAL A 99 2.05 -3.06 -13.69
CA VAL A 99 2.52 -4.13 -14.58
C VAL A 99 1.43 -4.35 -15.61
N GLY A 100 1.79 -4.22 -16.88
CA GLY A 100 0.87 -4.33 -18.00
C GLY A 100 1.64 -4.60 -19.29
N LYS A 101 0.90 -4.76 -20.40
CA LYS A 101 1.43 -4.88 -21.77
C LYS A 101 0.93 -3.72 -22.62
N ASP A 102 1.78 -3.22 -23.51
CA ASP A 102 1.44 -2.09 -24.40
C ASP A 102 0.28 -2.41 -25.35
N ASP A 103 0.12 -3.69 -25.72
CA ASP A 103 -0.97 -4.19 -26.56
C ASP A 103 -2.25 -4.53 -25.78
N PHE A 104 -2.28 -4.24 -24.49
CA PHE A 104 -3.38 -4.50 -23.56
C PHE A 104 -3.83 -5.98 -23.53
N ASN A 105 -2.95 -6.90 -23.87
CA ASN A 105 -3.19 -8.32 -23.74
C ASN A 105 -3.05 -8.78 -22.27
N THR A 106 -3.69 -9.90 -21.92
CA THR A 106 -3.63 -10.46 -20.58
C THR A 106 -2.18 -10.75 -20.13
N LEU A 107 -1.89 -10.50 -18.87
CA LEU A 107 -0.63 -10.89 -18.21
C LEU A 107 -0.57 -12.41 -17.93
N GLY A 108 -1.74 -13.07 -17.97
CA GLY A 108 -1.90 -14.48 -17.67
C GLY A 108 -2.86 -14.71 -16.50
N ARG A 109 -3.38 -15.93 -16.42
CA ARG A 109 -4.36 -16.28 -15.38
C ARG A 109 -3.77 -16.12 -13.97
N GLY A 110 -4.43 -15.33 -13.15
CA GLY A 110 -4.03 -15.11 -11.75
C GLY A 110 -2.93 -14.06 -11.56
N GLU A 111 -2.57 -13.28 -12.58
CA GLU A 111 -1.61 -12.18 -12.48
C GLU A 111 -2.32 -10.88 -12.08
N TYR A 112 -2.78 -10.83 -10.83
CA TYR A 112 -3.42 -9.66 -10.22
C TYR A 112 -2.43 -8.79 -9.45
N GLY A 113 -2.86 -7.60 -9.01
CA GLY A 113 -2.00 -6.60 -8.35
C GLY A 113 -1.20 -7.12 -7.16
N GLY A 114 -1.80 -7.96 -6.32
CA GLY A 114 -1.12 -8.56 -5.17
C GLY A 114 -0.04 -9.58 -5.53
N LYS A 115 -0.06 -10.13 -6.76
CA LYS A 115 0.91 -11.12 -7.24
C LYS A 115 1.96 -10.51 -8.17
N ALA A 116 1.56 -9.64 -9.09
CA ALA A 116 2.47 -9.09 -10.09
C ALA A 116 3.11 -7.75 -9.65
N ALA A 117 2.32 -6.82 -9.09
CA ALA A 117 2.79 -5.48 -8.74
C ALA A 117 3.34 -5.36 -7.31
N LEU A 118 2.66 -5.97 -6.33
CA LEU A 118 3.04 -5.88 -4.91
C LEU A 118 4.47 -6.36 -4.61
N PRO A 119 4.99 -7.47 -5.16
CA PRO A 119 6.36 -7.89 -4.89
C PRO A 119 7.41 -6.87 -5.37
N ILE A 120 7.17 -6.21 -6.51
CA ILE A 120 8.04 -5.16 -7.04
C ILE A 120 8.01 -3.96 -6.08
N TRP A 121 6.83 -3.56 -5.64
CA TRP A 121 6.64 -2.49 -4.66
C TRP A 121 7.38 -2.79 -3.34
N ILE A 122 7.27 -4.01 -2.83
CA ILE A 122 7.99 -4.47 -1.62
C ILE A 122 9.50 -4.37 -1.81
N GLY A 123 10.02 -4.81 -2.96
CA GLY A 123 11.44 -4.72 -3.28
C GLY A 123 11.95 -3.28 -3.29
N TYR A 124 11.22 -2.38 -3.92
CA TYR A 124 11.52 -0.95 -3.93
C TYR A 124 11.49 -0.35 -2.52
N MET A 125 10.39 -0.53 -1.79
CA MET A 125 10.22 0.07 -0.45
C MET A 125 11.21 -0.47 0.57
N ARG A 126 11.66 -1.72 0.44
CA ARG A 126 12.71 -2.27 1.30
C ARG A 126 13.99 -1.45 1.23
N THR A 127 14.39 -1.03 0.03
CA THR A 127 15.58 -0.19 -0.17
C THR A 127 15.31 1.26 0.18
N ALA A 128 14.16 1.80 -0.24
CA ALA A 128 13.84 3.21 -0.06
C ALA A 128 13.59 3.59 1.41
N LEU A 129 13.14 2.63 2.24
CA LEU A 129 12.88 2.84 3.67
C LEU A 129 13.99 2.29 4.58
N ASP A 130 15.11 1.82 4.01
CA ASP A 130 16.25 1.37 4.81
C ASP A 130 16.82 2.53 5.62
N GLY A 131 16.93 2.36 6.93
CA GLY A 131 17.37 3.40 7.86
C GLY A 131 16.36 4.53 8.10
N VAL A 132 15.21 4.54 7.43
CA VAL A 132 14.16 5.54 7.65
C VAL A 132 13.33 5.17 8.89
N PRO A 133 13.19 6.07 9.90
CA PRO A 133 12.38 5.81 11.08
C PRO A 133 10.92 5.51 10.73
N VAL A 134 10.29 4.63 11.52
CA VAL A 134 8.83 4.40 11.42
C VAL A 134 8.10 5.59 12.03
N VAL A 135 7.19 6.18 11.26
CA VAL A 135 6.37 7.31 11.72
C VAL A 135 4.93 6.83 11.90
N VAL A 136 4.47 6.83 13.15
CA VAL A 136 3.06 6.56 13.47
C VAL A 136 2.39 7.91 13.69
N PRO A 137 1.46 8.33 12.81
CA PRO A 137 0.74 9.59 12.98
C PRO A 137 -0.04 9.59 14.30
N GLU A 138 -0.05 10.73 14.98
CA GLU A 138 -0.93 10.95 16.12
C GLU A 138 -2.39 10.93 15.67
N VAL A 139 -3.27 10.46 16.58
CA VAL A 139 -4.72 10.45 16.31
C VAL A 139 -5.23 11.89 16.33
N PRO A 140 -5.80 12.41 15.25
CA PRO A 140 -6.28 13.79 15.20
C PRO A 140 -7.41 14.04 16.19
N ALA A 141 -7.51 15.30 16.63
CA ALA A 141 -8.63 15.73 17.49
C ALA A 141 -9.97 15.45 16.79
N GLY A 142 -10.95 14.95 17.55
CA GLY A 142 -12.27 14.59 17.03
C GLY A 142 -12.35 13.21 16.37
N ILE A 143 -11.29 12.40 16.44
CA ILE A 143 -11.34 10.97 16.16
C ILE A 143 -11.50 10.23 17.50
N VAL A 144 -12.35 9.21 17.52
CA VAL A 144 -12.55 8.27 18.62
C VAL A 144 -12.30 6.85 18.14
N THR A 145 -11.98 5.96 19.07
CA THR A 145 -11.81 4.55 18.80
C THR A 145 -12.99 3.78 19.41
N ALA A 146 -13.47 2.76 18.73
CA ALA A 146 -14.49 1.87 19.27
C ALA A 146 -14.25 0.44 18.80
N SER A 147 -14.69 -0.49 19.64
CA SER A 147 -14.69 -1.93 19.33
C SER A 147 -15.84 -2.25 18.39
N ILE A 148 -15.55 -2.96 17.30
CA ILE A 148 -16.56 -3.44 16.35
C ILE A 148 -16.42 -4.92 16.07
N ASN A 149 -17.52 -5.53 15.64
CA ASN A 149 -17.50 -6.85 15.04
C ASN A 149 -17.00 -6.73 13.58
N PRO A 150 -15.88 -7.38 13.20
CA PRO A 150 -15.30 -7.22 11.87
C PRO A 150 -16.17 -7.73 10.72
N SER A 151 -17.14 -8.61 11.02
CA SER A 151 -18.03 -9.20 10.00
C SER A 151 -19.30 -8.39 9.79
N SER A 152 -19.83 -7.75 10.84
CA SER A 152 -21.10 -7.01 10.76
C SER A 152 -20.91 -5.49 10.83
N GLY A 153 -19.73 -4.99 11.25
CA GLY A 153 -19.48 -3.59 11.50
C GLY A 153 -20.20 -3.02 12.75
N ARG A 154 -20.94 -3.85 13.51
CA ARG A 154 -21.68 -3.39 14.70
C ARG A 154 -20.74 -3.07 15.84
N LEU A 155 -21.07 -2.04 16.60
CA LEU A 155 -20.36 -1.70 17.84
C LEU A 155 -20.46 -2.84 18.84
N MET A 156 -19.37 -3.11 19.54
CA MET A 156 -19.27 -4.11 20.58
C MET A 156 -18.71 -3.46 21.87
N PRO A 157 -18.99 -4.03 23.03
CA PRO A 157 -18.32 -3.63 24.26
C PRO A 157 -16.80 -3.77 24.14
N ASP A 158 -16.03 -2.87 24.75
CA ASP A 158 -14.59 -2.93 24.73
C ASP A 158 -14.06 -4.26 25.30
N GLY A 159 -13.05 -4.82 24.62
CA GLY A 159 -12.47 -6.09 25.04
C GLY A 159 -13.31 -7.33 24.70
N SER A 160 -14.41 -7.20 23.96
CA SER A 160 -15.20 -8.35 23.50
C SER A 160 -14.35 -9.30 22.65
N PRO A 161 -14.42 -10.62 22.86
CA PRO A 161 -13.69 -11.58 22.06
C PRO A 161 -14.05 -11.45 20.57
N GLY A 162 -13.01 -11.39 19.72
CA GLY A 162 -13.17 -11.28 18.26
C GLY A 162 -13.49 -9.86 17.76
N SER A 163 -13.60 -8.87 18.65
CA SER A 163 -13.71 -7.48 18.23
C SER A 163 -12.39 -6.93 17.70
N ILE A 164 -12.47 -5.92 16.85
CA ILE A 164 -11.35 -5.11 16.39
C ILE A 164 -11.58 -3.65 16.78
N GLN A 165 -10.50 -2.90 16.95
CA GLN A 165 -10.58 -1.45 17.19
C GLN A 165 -10.61 -0.73 15.85
N GLU A 166 -11.60 0.16 15.69
CA GLU A 166 -11.73 1.03 14.51
C GLU A 166 -11.87 2.49 14.92
N TYR A 167 -11.52 3.38 13.97
CA TYR A 167 -11.55 4.82 14.16
C TYR A 167 -12.83 5.40 13.57
N PHE A 168 -13.42 6.35 14.30
CA PHE A 168 -14.62 7.06 13.90
C PHE A 168 -14.42 8.56 14.08
N LYS A 169 -15.03 9.38 13.23
CA LYS A 169 -15.26 10.77 13.59
C LYS A 169 -16.23 10.82 14.76
N ARG A 170 -15.97 11.67 15.75
CA ARG A 170 -16.83 11.75 16.95
C ARG A 170 -18.30 11.98 16.60
N GLU A 171 -18.58 12.88 15.67
CA GLU A 171 -19.93 13.16 15.23
C GLU A 171 -20.65 11.97 14.60
N ASP A 172 -19.92 11.10 13.90
CA ASP A 172 -20.46 9.87 13.33
C ASP A 172 -20.71 8.82 14.42
N TYR A 173 -19.76 8.67 15.34
CA TYR A 173 -19.91 7.77 16.49
C TYR A 173 -21.11 8.16 17.36
N ASP A 174 -21.24 9.46 17.69
CA ASP A 174 -22.35 9.97 18.49
C ASP A 174 -23.71 9.76 17.79
N ARG A 175 -23.74 9.90 16.46
CA ARG A 175 -24.94 9.61 15.64
C ARG A 175 -25.30 8.12 15.68
N ILE A 176 -24.33 7.22 15.52
CA ILE A 176 -24.55 5.77 15.55
C ILE A 176 -25.08 5.35 16.93
N THR A 177 -24.47 5.84 18.01
CA THR A 177 -24.86 5.48 19.38
C THR A 177 -26.19 6.08 19.82
N SER A 178 -26.52 7.30 19.36
CA SER A 178 -27.77 7.98 19.74
C SER A 178 -28.98 7.50 18.96
N SER A 179 -28.80 7.04 17.73
CA SER A 179 -29.92 6.60 16.87
C SER A 179 -30.45 5.22 17.22
N GLY A 180 -29.79 4.47 18.11
CA GLY A 180 -30.14 3.08 18.36
C GLY A 180 -30.03 2.22 17.09
N PHE A 181 -29.24 2.66 16.12
CA PHE A 181 -29.11 2.06 14.81
C PHE A 181 -28.47 0.68 14.96
N ASP A 182 -29.28 -0.33 15.09
CA ASP A 182 -28.98 -1.66 14.66
C ASP A 182 -28.76 -1.59 13.15
N LEU A 183 -27.50 -1.39 12.74
CA LEU A 183 -27.12 -1.56 11.34
C LEU A 183 -27.30 -3.02 10.98
N GLU A 184 -28.53 -3.41 10.69
CA GLU A 184 -28.77 -4.55 9.84
C GLU A 184 -28.44 -4.08 8.43
N PRO A 185 -27.42 -4.63 7.76
CA PRO A 185 -27.26 -4.38 6.35
C PRO A 185 -28.41 -5.09 5.63
N GLU A 186 -29.46 -4.38 5.28
CA GLU A 186 -30.39 -4.79 4.21
C GLU A 186 -29.72 -4.64 2.82
N LEU A 187 -28.46 -5.00 2.71
CA LEU A 187 -27.86 -5.27 1.41
C LEU A 187 -27.94 -6.77 1.23
N SER A 188 -28.84 -7.23 0.36
CA SER A 188 -28.81 -8.59 -0.14
C SER A 188 -27.39 -8.88 -0.68
N ASN A 189 -26.91 -10.10 -0.50
CA ASN A 189 -25.59 -10.52 -1.00
C ASN A 189 -25.42 -10.28 -2.52
N GLU A 190 -26.48 -10.05 -3.28
CA GLU A 190 -26.48 -9.74 -4.70
C GLU A 190 -26.08 -8.29 -4.99
N GLU A 191 -26.47 -7.32 -4.16
CA GLU A 191 -26.13 -5.91 -4.37
C GLU A 191 -24.68 -5.57 -3.97
N ALA A 192 -24.05 -6.36 -3.11
CA ALA A 192 -22.66 -6.16 -2.73
C ALA A 192 -21.65 -6.56 -3.82
N PHE A 193 -22.05 -7.38 -4.79
CA PHE A 193 -21.18 -7.83 -5.89
C PHE A 193 -21.14 -6.88 -7.08
N ASP A 194 -22.13 -5.97 -7.22
CA ASP A 194 -22.18 -5.01 -8.34
C ASP A 194 -21.34 -3.74 -8.11
N ILE A 195 -20.67 -3.61 -6.96
CA ILE A 195 -19.84 -2.43 -6.61
C ILE A 195 -18.33 -2.68 -6.79
N PHE A 196 -17.91 -3.92 -7.18
CA PHE A 196 -16.48 -4.25 -7.37
C PHE A 196 -16.16 -4.82 -8.75
#